data_28457177bf7793247c7486e4a2cfee89
#
_entry.id   28457177bf7793247c7486e4a2cfee89
#
_cell.length_a   1.000
_cell.length_b   1.000
_cell.length_c   1.000
_cell.angle_alpha   90.00
_cell.angle_beta   90.00
_cell.angle_gamma   90.00
#
_symmetry.space_group_name_H-M   'P 1'
#
loop_
_entity.id
_entity.type
_entity.pdbx_description
1 polymer ?
#
loop_
_entity_poly.entity_id
_entity_poly.type
_entity_poly.pdbx_seq_one_letter_code
_entity_poly.pdbx_strand_id
1 'polypeptide(L)'
;MVKQTAVVILSVLAIATVACAQKPSPAAQAQCKFSDGKSITVDYSSPRMKGRKIFGDLVPFGEVWRTGANEATTFVTTAKVQVGGKSVPAGSYTIFTVPDKDKWTLIINKKTGEWGIPYKYEADELARVGMKVSQTPSAVENFTIAFDQACTLNISWENTQASVQITESK
;
A
#
# COMPACT_ATOMS: atom_id res chain seq x y z
N MET A 1 -56.85 -10.85 54.04
CA MET A 1 -55.97 -9.80 53.50
C MET A 1 -54.75 -10.51 52.91
N VAL A 2 -54.72 -10.68 51.60
CA VAL A 2 -53.63 -11.32 50.87
C VAL A 2 -52.73 -10.21 50.28
N LYS A 3 -51.45 -10.14 50.73
CA LYS A 3 -50.50 -9.18 50.20
C LYS A 3 -49.88 -9.78 48.92
N GLN A 4 -50.17 -9.15 47.77
CA GLN A 4 -49.52 -9.46 46.53
C GLN A 4 -48.14 -8.75 46.47
N THR A 5 -47.07 -9.53 46.40
CA THR A 5 -45.72 -9.03 46.22
C THR A 5 -45.43 -9.01 44.74
N ALA A 6 -45.31 -7.81 44.16
CA ALA A 6 -44.96 -7.64 42.75
C ALA A 6 -43.43 -7.87 42.60
N VAL A 7 -43.03 -8.86 41.83
CA VAL A 7 -41.64 -9.10 41.42
C VAL A 7 -41.37 -8.31 40.12
N VAL A 8 -40.54 -7.28 40.24
CA VAL A 8 -40.08 -6.52 39.07
C VAL A 8 -38.85 -7.25 38.52
N ILE A 9 -39.01 -7.89 37.36
CA ILE A 9 -37.88 -8.50 36.62
C ILE A 9 -37.22 -7.41 35.79
N LEU A 10 -36.04 -7.00 36.20
CA LEU A 10 -35.18 -6.04 35.48
C LEU A 10 -34.43 -6.80 34.38
N SER A 11 -34.86 -6.73 33.13
CA SER A 11 -34.16 -7.32 31.98
C SER A 11 -32.98 -6.45 31.60
N VAL A 12 -31.76 -6.90 31.94
CA VAL A 12 -30.50 -6.27 31.49
C VAL A 12 -30.25 -6.70 30.05
N LEU A 13 -30.50 -5.80 29.10
CA LEU A 13 -30.17 -6.00 27.69
C LEU A 13 -28.66 -5.81 27.51
N ALA A 14 -27.89 -6.90 27.41
CA ALA A 14 -26.46 -6.87 27.11
C ALA A 14 -26.27 -6.50 25.61
N ILE A 15 -25.88 -5.26 25.35
CA ILE A 15 -25.46 -4.82 24.02
C ILE A 15 -24.06 -5.38 23.79
N ALA A 16 -23.96 -6.46 23.01
CA ALA A 16 -22.67 -6.98 22.54
C ALA A 16 -22.12 -6.01 21.48
N THR A 17 -21.17 -5.18 21.86
CA THR A 17 -20.37 -4.40 20.89
C THR A 17 -19.43 -5.35 20.15
N VAL A 18 -19.73 -5.61 18.88
CA VAL A 18 -18.82 -6.29 17.97
C VAL A 18 -17.64 -5.36 17.75
N ALA A 19 -16.55 -5.54 18.49
CA ALA A 19 -15.29 -4.90 18.22
C ALA A 19 -14.74 -5.47 16.91
N CYS A 20 -14.89 -4.73 15.82
CA CYS A 20 -14.20 -5.03 14.57
C CYS A 20 -12.69 -4.93 14.85
N ALA A 21 -12.01 -6.07 14.95
CA ALA A 21 -10.57 -6.11 15.15
C ALA A 21 -9.89 -5.45 13.95
N GLN A 22 -9.40 -4.23 14.12
CA GLN A 22 -8.63 -3.54 13.08
C GLN A 22 -7.36 -4.34 12.78
N LYS A 23 -7.13 -4.64 11.51
CA LYS A 23 -5.87 -5.25 11.06
C LYS A 23 -4.69 -4.40 11.57
N PRO A 24 -3.59 -5.00 12.04
CA PRO A 24 -2.42 -4.26 12.56
C PRO A 24 -1.82 -3.25 11.57
N SER A 25 -2.09 -3.44 10.28
CA SER A 25 -1.68 -2.57 9.19
C SER A 25 -2.96 -2.08 8.47
N PRO A 26 -3.44 -0.86 8.78
CA PRO A 26 -4.69 -0.36 8.19
C PRO A 26 -4.56 -0.14 6.69
N ALA A 27 -5.69 -0.26 6.00
CA ALA A 27 -5.79 0.10 4.59
C ALA A 27 -5.57 1.60 4.40
N ALA A 28 -4.88 1.94 3.32
CA ALA A 28 -4.62 3.31 2.89
C ALA A 28 -4.68 3.40 1.36
N GLN A 29 -4.88 4.61 0.86
CA GLN A 29 -4.98 4.88 -0.57
C GLN A 29 -4.19 6.13 -0.91
N ALA A 30 -3.50 6.11 -2.06
CA ALA A 30 -2.92 7.28 -2.70
C ALA A 30 -3.52 7.45 -4.10
N GLN A 31 -3.71 8.71 -4.53
CA GLN A 31 -4.28 9.01 -5.85
C GLN A 31 -3.56 10.17 -6.49
N CYS A 32 -3.36 10.09 -7.82
CA CYS A 32 -3.03 11.23 -8.66
C CYS A 32 -4.07 11.38 -9.77
N LYS A 33 -4.48 12.61 -10.07
CA LYS A 33 -5.41 12.95 -11.15
C LYS A 33 -4.67 13.72 -12.24
N PHE A 34 -4.90 13.32 -13.49
CA PHE A 34 -4.44 14.04 -14.67
C PHE A 34 -5.42 15.17 -15.06
N SER A 35 -4.96 16.08 -15.88
CA SER A 35 -5.75 17.24 -16.30
C SER A 35 -7.02 16.91 -17.09
N ASP A 36 -7.08 15.74 -17.73
CA ASP A 36 -8.24 15.23 -18.47
C ASP A 36 -9.25 14.45 -17.59
N GLY A 37 -9.00 14.40 -16.27
CA GLY A 37 -9.86 13.72 -15.29
C GLY A 37 -9.53 12.24 -15.07
N LYS A 38 -8.65 11.64 -15.87
CA LYS A 38 -8.14 10.29 -15.62
C LYS A 38 -7.25 10.27 -14.37
N SER A 39 -7.01 9.10 -13.83
CA SER A 39 -6.32 8.98 -12.55
C SER A 39 -5.49 7.71 -12.42
N ILE A 40 -4.59 7.76 -11.46
CA ILE A 40 -3.91 6.62 -10.86
C ILE A 40 -4.38 6.49 -9.43
N THR A 41 -4.67 5.27 -8.99
CA THR A 41 -5.00 4.94 -7.61
C THR A 41 -4.12 3.79 -7.13
N VAL A 42 -3.58 3.92 -5.93
CA VAL A 42 -2.78 2.88 -5.26
C VAL A 42 -3.44 2.53 -3.95
N ASP A 43 -3.91 1.29 -3.81
CA ASP A 43 -4.47 0.75 -2.57
C ASP A 43 -3.46 -0.15 -1.89
N TYR A 44 -3.18 0.10 -0.62
CA TYR A 44 -2.14 -0.61 0.13
C TYR A 44 -2.49 -0.76 1.60
N SER A 45 -1.82 -1.66 2.29
CA SER A 45 -1.83 -1.73 3.75
C SER A 45 -0.60 -1.06 4.32
N SER A 46 -0.80 -0.15 5.29
CA SER A 46 0.24 0.71 5.87
C SER A 46 0.75 0.13 7.19
N PRO A 47 1.86 -0.65 7.21
CA PRO A 47 2.47 -1.12 8.44
C PRO A 47 3.16 0.00 9.21
N ARG A 48 3.38 -0.22 10.50
CA ARG A 48 4.04 0.68 11.45
C ARG A 48 5.46 0.20 11.72
N MET A 49 6.39 1.13 11.87
CA MET A 49 7.79 0.82 12.22
C MET A 49 7.90 0.22 13.61
N LYS A 50 7.26 0.80 14.61
CA LYS A 50 7.27 0.35 16.02
C LYS A 50 8.69 0.10 16.53
N GLY A 51 9.59 1.04 16.28
CA GLY A 51 10.99 0.96 16.71
C GLY A 51 11.84 -0.11 16.03
N ARG A 52 11.31 -0.83 15.03
CA ARG A 52 12.09 -1.85 14.29
C ARG A 52 12.94 -1.20 13.20
N LYS A 53 14.07 -1.81 12.92
CA LYS A 53 14.82 -1.53 11.69
C LYS A 53 14.06 -2.16 10.52
N ILE A 54 13.81 -1.39 9.48
CA ILE A 54 13.00 -1.82 8.35
C ILE A 54 13.86 -2.38 7.23
N PHE A 55 14.55 -1.50 6.51
CA PHE A 55 15.28 -1.94 5.31
C PHE A 55 16.61 -2.59 5.66
N GLY A 56 16.84 -3.78 5.10
CA GLY A 56 17.97 -4.65 5.41
C GLY A 56 17.77 -5.54 6.66
N ASP A 57 16.57 -5.50 7.26
CA ASP A 57 16.16 -6.37 8.38
C ASP A 57 14.73 -6.90 8.15
N LEU A 58 13.68 -6.17 8.56
CA LEU A 58 12.28 -6.59 8.36
C LEU A 58 11.94 -6.76 6.86
N VAL A 59 12.47 -5.91 6.02
CA VAL A 59 12.40 -5.96 4.56
C VAL A 59 13.82 -6.12 4.03
N PRO A 60 14.25 -7.34 3.67
CA PRO A 60 15.61 -7.60 3.20
C PRO A 60 15.93 -6.85 1.92
N PHE A 61 17.18 -6.43 1.76
CA PHE A 61 17.67 -5.89 0.51
C PHE A 61 17.80 -6.97 -0.57
N GLY A 62 17.50 -6.62 -1.82
CA GLY A 62 17.60 -7.51 -2.97
C GLY A 62 16.44 -8.51 -3.11
N GLU A 63 15.51 -8.54 -2.17
CA GLU A 63 14.35 -9.43 -2.22
C GLU A 63 13.08 -8.69 -2.67
N VAL A 64 12.18 -9.42 -3.34
CA VAL A 64 10.90 -8.86 -3.75
C VAL A 64 9.99 -8.70 -2.54
N TRP A 65 9.50 -7.49 -2.33
CA TRP A 65 8.57 -7.10 -1.29
C TRP A 65 7.23 -6.67 -1.91
N ARG A 66 6.12 -7.08 -1.29
CA ARG A 66 4.75 -6.73 -1.70
C ARG A 66 4.38 -5.26 -1.51
N THR A 67 5.36 -4.39 -1.18
CA THR A 67 5.23 -2.93 -1.06
C THR A 67 4.15 -2.50 -0.06
N GLY A 68 4.17 -3.13 1.10
CA GLY A 68 3.18 -2.93 2.17
C GLY A 68 3.07 -4.16 3.07
N ALA A 69 1.88 -4.36 3.64
CA ALA A 69 1.53 -5.49 4.48
C ALA A 69 0.21 -6.13 4.01
N ASN A 70 -0.15 -7.28 4.58
CA ASN A 70 -1.33 -8.06 4.22
C ASN A 70 -1.29 -8.47 2.72
N GLU A 71 -2.31 -8.15 1.95
CA GLU A 71 -2.37 -8.37 0.50
C GLU A 71 -1.36 -7.48 -0.23
N ALA A 72 -0.93 -7.88 -1.40
CA ALA A 72 -0.02 -7.09 -2.23
C ALA A 72 -0.67 -5.78 -2.71
N THR A 73 0.12 -4.73 -2.81
CA THR A 73 -0.32 -3.38 -3.16
C THR A 73 -0.88 -3.33 -4.58
N THR A 74 -2.09 -2.79 -4.74
CA THR A 74 -2.78 -2.67 -6.02
C THR A 74 -2.49 -1.31 -6.65
N PHE A 75 -2.27 -1.28 -7.95
CA PHE A 75 -2.08 -0.09 -8.77
C PHE A 75 -3.09 -0.09 -9.92
N VAL A 76 -3.96 0.91 -9.95
CA VAL A 76 -4.98 1.07 -11.00
C VAL A 76 -4.73 2.37 -11.74
N THR A 77 -4.72 2.31 -13.06
CA THR A 77 -4.66 3.51 -13.90
C THR A 77 -5.79 3.51 -14.93
N THR A 78 -6.51 4.62 -15.04
CA THR A 78 -7.54 4.82 -16.07
C THR A 78 -6.99 5.45 -17.35
N ALA A 79 -5.70 5.80 -17.36
CA ALA A 79 -4.96 6.29 -18.50
C ALA A 79 -3.86 5.29 -18.90
N LYS A 80 -3.45 5.32 -20.18
CA LYS A 80 -2.13 4.80 -20.55
C LYS A 80 -1.06 5.73 -19.98
N VAL A 81 -0.09 5.20 -19.24
CA VAL A 81 0.95 5.99 -18.57
C VAL A 81 2.36 5.51 -18.91
N GLN A 82 3.34 6.39 -18.71
CA GLN A 82 4.75 6.05 -18.66
C GLN A 82 5.18 6.03 -17.21
N VAL A 83 5.64 4.90 -16.70
CA VAL A 83 6.21 4.77 -15.35
C VAL A 83 7.73 4.66 -15.49
N GLY A 84 8.46 5.70 -15.12
CA GLY A 84 9.91 5.76 -15.32
C GLY A 84 10.35 5.45 -16.77
N GLY A 85 9.55 5.88 -17.76
CA GLY A 85 9.79 5.64 -19.17
C GLY A 85 9.32 4.29 -19.72
N LYS A 86 8.68 3.44 -18.91
CA LYS A 86 8.04 2.20 -19.36
C LYS A 86 6.55 2.38 -19.55
N SER A 87 6.03 1.99 -20.72
CA SER A 87 4.61 2.11 -21.05
C SER A 87 3.77 1.10 -20.26
N VAL A 88 2.72 1.59 -19.60
CA VAL A 88 1.74 0.81 -18.85
C VAL A 88 0.35 1.18 -19.37
N PRO A 89 -0.39 0.25 -19.98
CA PRO A 89 -1.77 0.47 -20.43
C PRO A 89 -2.70 0.82 -19.27
N ALA A 90 -3.86 1.42 -19.56
CA ALA A 90 -4.94 1.52 -18.60
C ALA A 90 -5.33 0.12 -18.12
N GLY A 91 -5.52 -0.04 -16.80
CA GLY A 91 -5.82 -1.34 -16.21
C GLY A 91 -5.52 -1.40 -14.72
N SER A 92 -5.70 -2.61 -14.17
CA SER A 92 -5.39 -2.93 -12.77
C SER A 92 -4.16 -3.84 -12.72
N TYR A 93 -3.28 -3.55 -11.79
CA TYR A 93 -1.99 -4.20 -11.62
C TYR A 93 -1.69 -4.43 -10.13
N THR A 94 -0.78 -5.32 -9.84
CA THR A 94 -0.12 -5.38 -8.54
C THR A 94 1.28 -4.78 -8.68
N ILE A 95 1.70 -4.00 -7.70
CA ILE A 95 3.08 -3.51 -7.64
C ILE A 95 3.85 -4.18 -6.51
N PHE A 96 5.10 -4.52 -6.84
CA PHE A 96 6.11 -5.00 -5.91
C PHE A 96 7.33 -4.09 -5.99
N THR A 97 8.14 -4.11 -4.96
CA THR A 97 9.44 -3.44 -4.99
C THR A 97 10.55 -4.39 -4.58
N VAL A 98 11.74 -4.15 -5.12
CA VAL A 98 12.98 -4.76 -4.65
C VAL A 98 13.81 -3.65 -4.04
N PRO A 99 13.78 -3.48 -2.72
CA PRO A 99 14.58 -2.47 -2.05
C PRO A 99 16.07 -2.78 -2.12
N ASP A 100 16.90 -1.74 -2.26
CA ASP A 100 18.33 -1.81 -2.06
C ASP A 100 18.80 -0.47 -1.45
N LYS A 101 20.07 -0.38 -1.07
CA LYS A 101 20.62 0.81 -0.37
C LYS A 101 20.52 2.07 -1.20
N ASP A 102 20.85 1.98 -2.49
CA ASP A 102 21.03 3.13 -3.36
C ASP A 102 20.02 3.19 -4.52
N LYS A 103 19.35 2.08 -4.79
CA LYS A 103 18.44 1.97 -5.92
C LYS A 103 17.38 0.91 -5.65
N TRP A 104 16.11 1.29 -5.81
CA TRP A 104 15.01 0.33 -5.77
C TRP A 104 14.56 -0.04 -7.18
N THR A 105 13.94 -1.20 -7.30
CA THR A 105 13.25 -1.61 -8.52
C THR A 105 11.76 -1.71 -8.21
N LEU A 106 10.92 -1.00 -8.98
CA LEU A 106 9.48 -1.17 -9.00
C LEU A 106 9.14 -2.25 -10.04
N ILE A 107 8.34 -3.22 -9.65
CA ILE A 107 7.78 -4.26 -10.53
C ILE A 107 6.30 -3.98 -10.70
N ILE A 108 5.84 -3.89 -11.94
CA ILE A 108 4.43 -3.77 -12.30
C ILE A 108 4.00 -5.13 -12.85
N ASN A 109 3.04 -5.76 -12.22
CA ASN A 109 2.62 -7.13 -12.50
C ASN A 109 1.13 -7.16 -12.91
N LYS A 110 0.81 -7.92 -13.95
CA LYS A 110 -0.56 -8.11 -14.46
C LYS A 110 -1.43 -8.98 -13.55
N LYS A 111 -0.81 -9.83 -12.71
CA LYS A 111 -1.53 -10.63 -11.73
C LYS A 111 -2.06 -9.75 -10.62
N THR A 112 -3.33 -9.92 -10.25
CA THR A 112 -4.01 -9.10 -9.22
C THR A 112 -4.70 -9.97 -8.18
N GLY A 113 -4.96 -9.39 -6.98
CA GLY A 113 -5.66 -10.08 -5.90
C GLY A 113 -4.79 -11.09 -5.15
N GLU A 114 -3.47 -10.99 -5.26
CA GLU A 114 -2.53 -11.93 -4.68
C GLU A 114 -2.10 -11.52 -3.27
N TRP A 115 -1.74 -12.53 -2.45
CA TRP A 115 -1.08 -12.26 -1.17
C TRP A 115 0.31 -11.65 -1.36
N GLY A 116 0.98 -12.02 -2.46
CA GLY A 116 2.19 -11.41 -2.99
C GLY A 116 3.50 -12.07 -2.59
N ILE A 117 3.57 -12.75 -1.46
CA ILE A 117 4.78 -13.47 -1.01
C ILE A 117 4.44 -14.87 -0.52
N PRO A 118 5.31 -15.90 -0.80
CA PRO A 118 6.53 -15.77 -1.60
C PRO A 118 6.23 -15.32 -3.04
N TYR A 119 7.14 -14.51 -3.61
CA TYR A 119 6.99 -14.04 -4.99
C TYR A 119 7.18 -15.19 -5.98
N LYS A 120 6.25 -15.33 -6.92
CA LYS A 120 6.23 -16.39 -7.96
C LYS A 120 5.45 -15.96 -9.20
N TYR A 121 5.50 -14.66 -9.51
CA TYR A 121 4.69 -14.04 -10.56
C TYR A 121 5.53 -13.42 -11.66
N GLU A 122 6.75 -13.90 -11.88
CA GLU A 122 7.70 -13.38 -12.87
C GLU A 122 7.15 -13.42 -14.30
N ALA A 123 6.39 -14.48 -14.62
CA ALA A 123 5.77 -14.66 -15.94
C ALA A 123 4.69 -13.60 -16.25
N ASP A 124 4.13 -12.95 -15.23
CA ASP A 124 3.10 -11.94 -15.36
C ASP A 124 3.63 -10.51 -15.23
N GLU A 125 4.94 -10.32 -15.10
CA GLU A 125 5.54 -9.00 -15.05
C GLU A 125 5.32 -8.23 -16.35
N LEU A 126 4.79 -7.01 -16.21
CA LEU A 126 4.67 -6.08 -17.34
C LEU A 126 5.94 -5.25 -17.50
N ALA A 127 6.50 -4.78 -16.39
CA ALA A 127 7.68 -3.92 -16.40
C ALA A 127 8.46 -3.98 -15.08
N ARG A 128 9.78 -3.79 -15.18
CA ARG A 128 10.68 -3.43 -14.06
C ARG A 128 11.25 -2.05 -14.32
N VAL A 129 11.16 -1.19 -13.30
CA VAL A 129 11.53 0.23 -13.39
C VAL A 129 12.43 0.61 -12.21
N GLY A 130 13.54 1.29 -12.50
CA GLY A 130 14.39 1.83 -11.45
C GLY A 130 13.72 3.01 -10.74
N MET A 131 13.79 3.03 -9.41
CA MET A 131 13.36 4.14 -8.56
C MET A 131 14.56 4.85 -7.97
N LYS A 132 14.48 6.18 -7.86
CA LYS A 132 15.46 7.00 -7.17
C LYS A 132 15.25 6.86 -5.66
N VAL A 133 16.33 6.64 -4.92
CA VAL A 133 16.32 6.57 -3.45
C VAL A 133 16.87 7.86 -2.86
N SER A 134 16.24 8.31 -1.79
CA SER A 134 16.68 9.46 -0.97
C SER A 134 16.38 9.23 0.51
N GLN A 135 17.06 9.98 1.37
CA GLN A 135 16.74 10.00 2.79
C GLN A 135 15.57 10.93 3.06
N THR A 136 14.70 10.55 4.01
CA THR A 136 13.67 11.45 4.53
C THR A 136 14.25 12.38 5.60
N PRO A 137 13.72 13.61 5.76
CA PRO A 137 14.22 14.55 6.78
C PRO A 137 14.06 14.05 8.22
N SER A 138 13.10 13.15 8.45
CA SER A 138 12.85 12.50 9.74
C SER A 138 12.31 11.09 9.50
N ALA A 139 12.38 10.25 10.52
CA ALA A 139 11.87 8.89 10.44
C ALA A 139 10.35 8.87 10.18
N VAL A 140 9.94 8.09 9.18
CA VAL A 140 8.55 7.88 8.79
C VAL A 140 8.04 6.61 9.50
N GLU A 141 7.25 6.79 10.56
CA GLU A 141 6.73 5.69 11.37
C GLU A 141 5.76 4.80 10.60
N ASN A 142 4.90 5.42 9.80
CA ASN A 142 3.86 4.74 9.04
C ASN A 142 4.32 4.55 7.60
N PHE A 143 4.38 3.32 7.10
CA PHE A 143 4.60 3.08 5.68
C PHE A 143 3.61 3.90 4.85
N THR A 144 4.12 4.74 3.97
CA THR A 144 3.32 5.70 3.21
C THR A 144 3.63 5.61 1.72
N ILE A 145 2.58 5.49 0.92
CA ILE A 145 2.63 5.72 -0.52
C ILE A 145 1.89 7.03 -0.78
N ALA A 146 2.49 7.92 -1.57
CA ALA A 146 1.92 9.22 -1.90
C ALA A 146 2.31 9.65 -3.31
N PHE A 147 1.53 10.54 -3.91
CA PHE A 147 1.87 11.24 -5.13
C PHE A 147 2.13 12.72 -4.82
N ASP A 148 3.10 13.31 -5.50
CA ASP A 148 3.22 14.76 -5.55
C ASP A 148 2.32 15.36 -6.65
N GLN A 149 2.35 16.70 -6.80
CA GLN A 149 1.55 17.41 -7.80
C GLN A 149 1.91 17.05 -9.25
N ALA A 150 3.10 16.53 -9.48
CA ALA A 150 3.57 16.08 -10.79
C ALA A 150 3.31 14.60 -11.04
N CYS A 151 2.53 13.90 -10.18
CA CYS A 151 2.31 12.47 -10.21
C CYS A 151 3.59 11.62 -10.04
N THR A 152 4.59 12.12 -9.32
CA THR A 152 5.68 11.26 -8.87
C THR A 152 5.18 10.35 -7.77
N LEU A 153 5.27 9.04 -7.97
CA LEU A 153 5.00 8.04 -6.94
C LEU A 153 6.14 8.03 -5.94
N ASN A 154 5.83 8.29 -4.67
CA ASN A 154 6.76 8.29 -3.55
C ASN A 154 6.37 7.18 -2.56
N ILE A 155 7.32 6.34 -2.18
CA ILE A 155 7.19 5.26 -1.20
C ILE A 155 8.14 5.58 -0.06
N SER A 156 7.60 5.82 1.14
CA SER A 156 8.38 6.29 2.29
C SER A 156 8.16 5.40 3.52
N TRP A 157 9.24 4.99 4.16
CA TRP A 157 9.22 4.31 5.45
C TRP A 157 10.58 4.41 6.12
N GLU A 158 10.62 4.41 7.46
CA GLU A 158 11.88 4.63 8.21
C GLU A 158 12.54 5.96 7.77
N ASN A 159 13.78 5.95 7.36
CA ASN A 159 14.51 7.12 6.84
C ASN A 159 14.67 7.08 5.31
N THR A 160 13.90 6.28 4.61
CA THR A 160 14.06 6.03 3.18
C THR A 160 12.83 6.44 2.40
N GLN A 161 13.05 7.12 1.28
CA GLN A 161 12.05 7.39 0.26
C GLN A 161 12.54 6.89 -1.09
N ALA A 162 11.74 6.07 -1.76
CA ALA A 162 11.94 5.67 -3.15
C ALA A 162 10.91 6.37 -4.04
N SER A 163 11.34 6.91 -5.19
CA SER A 163 10.46 7.69 -6.07
C SER A 163 10.62 7.33 -7.53
N VAL A 164 9.51 7.40 -8.28
CA VAL A 164 9.47 7.23 -9.73
C VAL A 164 8.44 8.17 -10.35
N GLN A 165 8.83 8.85 -11.43
CA GLN A 165 7.93 9.72 -12.18
C GLN A 165 6.92 8.91 -12.99
N ILE A 166 5.65 9.32 -12.94
CA ILE A 166 4.60 8.79 -13.79
C ILE A 166 4.01 9.94 -14.62
N THR A 167 3.92 9.74 -15.92
CA THR A 167 3.33 10.72 -16.83
C THR A 167 2.25 10.06 -17.69
N GLU A 168 1.20 10.80 -18.00
CA GLU A 168 0.20 10.31 -18.93
C GLU A 168 0.79 10.22 -20.35
N SER A 169 0.50 9.12 -21.04
CA SER A 169 0.81 8.98 -22.46
C SER A 169 -0.37 9.52 -23.28
N LYS A 170 -0.10 10.49 -24.11
CA LYS A 170 -1.03 10.94 -25.14
C LYS A 170 -1.15 9.93 -26.26
#